data_4daaa5da7449fa2dd373c7b0f2dc16f2
#
_entry.id   4daaa5da7449fa2dd373c7b0f2dc16f2
#
_cell.length_a   1.000
_cell.length_b   1.000
_cell.length_c   1.000
_cell.angle_alpha   90.00
_cell.angle_beta   90.00
_cell.angle_gamma   90.00
#
_symmetry.space_group_name_H-M   'P 1'
#
loop_
_entity.id
_entity.type
_entity.pdbx_description
1 polymer ?
#
loop_
_entity_poly.entity_id
_entity_poly.type
_entity_poly.pdbx_seq_one_letter_code
_entity_poly.pdbx_strand_id
1 'polypeptide(L)'
;MSENSSGSNPLVPTKTYNGGYTNAKEIRLRIANGGAGQSGLVGALADVLVRSCVEESKSKVGWYLGDTTQSLAYLTSGCVDIALTYNEAAEQAVVRSGKAVVRELIFWCDHFYLVGPPSNPAGLTSTDLVHDAFAKIVDKGVRDALAVETTTETQPTRFLSRFDKSSTNIKESGLFIDIGQVPWAHPPSPWYHIYPRFPRESLSAPSVLGEYMLTDRGTWLSSERGVRKGLRVNITTKLNEEDGEEEDAKTLLNPCNALLGSSPLYQDLAVEFMRWVAKPDGGQKVVKEFVSGDGEMIYSPVNYMRCCSKM
;
A
#
# COMPACT_ATOMS: atom_id res chain seq x y z
N MET A 1 28.10 -30.70 -22.27
CA MET A 1 27.21 -30.27 -21.21
C MET A 1 26.87 -28.81 -21.49
N SER A 2 25.74 -28.55 -22.10
CA SER A 2 25.30 -27.22 -22.49
C SER A 2 24.55 -26.64 -21.29
N GLU A 3 25.09 -25.56 -20.70
CA GLU A 3 24.41 -24.75 -19.71
C GLU A 3 23.21 -24.06 -20.36
N ASN A 4 22.02 -24.50 -20.00
CA ASN A 4 20.79 -23.77 -20.27
C ASN A 4 20.77 -22.51 -19.40
N SER A 5 21.26 -21.39 -19.94
CA SER A 5 20.97 -20.08 -19.42
C SER A 5 19.47 -19.82 -19.63
N SER A 6 18.69 -20.00 -18.58
CA SER A 6 17.30 -19.51 -18.52
C SER A 6 17.37 -17.97 -18.61
N GLY A 7 17.25 -17.45 -19.81
CA GLY A 7 17.13 -16.02 -20.06
C GLY A 7 15.85 -15.50 -19.43
N SER A 8 15.93 -14.97 -18.22
CA SER A 8 14.86 -14.18 -17.65
C SER A 8 14.67 -12.96 -18.54
N ASN A 9 13.48 -12.79 -19.09
CA ASN A 9 13.12 -11.56 -19.79
C ASN A 9 13.48 -10.36 -18.90
N PRO A 10 14.15 -9.32 -19.45
CA PRO A 10 14.52 -8.15 -18.67
C PRO A 10 13.28 -7.51 -18.08
N LEU A 11 13.34 -7.14 -16.81
CA LEU A 11 12.23 -6.44 -16.13
C LEU A 11 11.99 -5.12 -16.86
N VAL A 12 10.77 -4.93 -17.36
CA VAL A 12 10.36 -3.71 -18.05
C VAL A 12 9.50 -2.83 -17.14
N PRO A 13 9.60 -1.49 -17.25
CA PRO A 13 8.76 -0.60 -16.44
C PRO A 13 7.29 -0.75 -16.83
N THR A 14 6.42 -0.75 -15.84
CA THR A 14 4.96 -0.71 -16.03
C THR A 14 4.54 0.59 -16.67
N LYS A 15 5.22 1.69 -16.31
CA LYS A 15 5.00 3.03 -16.88
C LYS A 15 6.28 3.87 -16.79
N THR A 16 6.41 4.80 -17.73
CA THR A 16 7.50 5.78 -17.71
C THR A 16 6.95 7.20 -17.63
N TYR A 17 7.66 8.06 -16.94
CA TYR A 17 7.32 9.48 -16.73
C TYR A 17 8.47 10.35 -17.20
N ASN A 18 8.16 11.42 -17.93
CA ASN A 18 9.12 12.28 -18.58
C ASN A 18 8.91 13.78 -18.31
N GLY A 19 8.06 14.11 -17.32
CA GLY A 19 7.74 15.49 -16.98
C GLY A 19 7.02 16.29 -18.08
N GLY A 20 6.58 15.62 -19.15
CA GLY A 20 6.00 16.26 -20.34
C GLY A 20 7.02 16.54 -21.47
N TYR A 21 8.31 16.19 -21.30
CA TYR A 21 9.34 16.42 -22.32
C TYR A 21 9.34 15.30 -23.37
N THR A 22 9.09 15.63 -24.63
CA THR A 22 9.03 14.67 -25.75
C THR A 22 10.41 14.15 -26.17
N ASN A 23 11.48 14.87 -25.86
CA ASN A 23 12.86 14.53 -26.18
C ASN A 23 13.55 13.63 -25.14
N ALA A 24 12.89 13.30 -24.04
CA ALA A 24 13.40 12.38 -23.04
C ALA A 24 13.55 10.98 -23.64
N LYS A 25 14.77 10.42 -23.62
CA LYS A 25 15.08 9.13 -24.28
C LYS A 25 15.33 8.01 -23.29
N GLU A 26 16.07 8.28 -22.23
CA GLU A 26 16.65 7.28 -21.34
C GLU A 26 15.97 7.24 -19.99
N ILE A 27 15.74 6.04 -19.46
CA ILE A 27 15.33 5.86 -18.07
C ILE A 27 16.57 5.98 -17.18
N ARG A 28 16.64 7.04 -16.38
CA ARG A 28 17.77 7.32 -15.49
C ARG A 28 17.45 7.10 -14.01
N LEU A 29 16.20 6.90 -13.68
CA LEU A 29 15.76 6.52 -12.33
C LEU A 29 14.70 5.44 -12.42
N ARG A 30 14.93 4.33 -11.71
CA ARG A 30 14.06 3.16 -11.68
C ARG A 30 13.48 3.01 -10.28
N ILE A 31 12.15 3.08 -10.16
CA ILE A 31 11.43 3.05 -8.89
C ILE A 31 10.46 1.88 -8.87
N ALA A 32 10.57 1.00 -7.86
CA ALA A 32 9.60 -0.05 -7.60
C ALA A 32 8.62 0.37 -6.49
N ASN A 33 7.33 0.14 -6.73
CA ASN A 33 6.27 0.37 -5.75
C ASN A 33 4.95 -0.28 -6.22
N GLY A 34 4.04 -0.55 -5.28
CA GLY A 34 2.70 -1.09 -5.54
C GLY A 34 1.61 -0.02 -5.60
N GLY A 35 0.80 0.08 -4.53
CA GLY A 35 -0.42 0.88 -4.47
C GLY A 35 -0.24 2.36 -4.79
N ALA A 36 0.80 3.03 -4.26
CA ALA A 36 1.03 4.45 -4.53
C ALA A 36 1.41 4.73 -6.01
N GLY A 37 2.05 3.76 -6.68
CA GLY A 37 2.26 3.84 -8.13
C GLY A 37 0.95 3.67 -8.90
N GLN A 38 0.10 2.73 -8.48
CA GLN A 38 -1.21 2.50 -9.10
C GLN A 38 -2.18 3.67 -8.89
N SER A 39 -2.14 4.33 -7.73
CA SER A 39 -2.93 5.55 -7.46
C SER A 39 -2.46 6.75 -8.27
N GLY A 40 -1.20 6.73 -8.74
CA GLY A 40 -0.59 7.80 -9.55
C GLY A 40 0.39 8.71 -8.79
N LEU A 41 0.56 8.56 -7.46
CA LEU A 41 1.46 9.41 -6.68
C LEU A 41 2.91 9.31 -7.17
N VAL A 42 3.40 8.10 -7.43
CA VAL A 42 4.78 7.92 -7.94
C VAL A 42 4.97 8.65 -9.26
N GLY A 43 3.95 8.64 -10.13
CA GLY A 43 3.97 9.40 -11.38
C GLY A 43 3.98 10.91 -11.18
N ALA A 44 3.17 11.42 -10.27
CA ALA A 44 3.15 12.85 -9.94
C ALA A 44 4.51 13.32 -9.40
N LEU A 45 5.11 12.55 -8.49
CA LEU A 45 6.47 12.82 -7.98
C LEU A 45 7.51 12.79 -9.09
N ALA A 46 7.48 11.77 -9.95
CA ALA A 46 8.41 11.62 -11.07
C ALA A 46 8.33 12.78 -12.06
N ASP A 47 7.12 13.17 -12.45
CA ASP A 47 6.92 14.25 -13.41
C ASP A 47 7.35 15.62 -12.84
N VAL A 48 7.12 15.89 -11.56
CA VAL A 48 7.60 17.13 -10.92
C VAL A 48 9.12 17.12 -10.79
N LEU A 49 9.73 15.99 -10.39
CA LEU A 49 11.19 15.88 -10.32
C LEU A 49 11.84 16.18 -11.66
N VAL A 50 11.38 15.54 -12.74
CA VAL A 50 11.93 15.73 -14.09
C VAL A 50 11.80 17.18 -14.54
N ARG A 51 10.72 17.87 -14.20
CA ARG A 51 10.53 19.30 -14.51
C ARG A 51 11.43 20.22 -13.70
N SER A 52 11.77 19.85 -12.47
CA SER A 52 12.61 20.69 -11.59
C SER A 52 14.11 20.55 -11.85
N CYS A 53 14.54 19.45 -12.48
CA CYS A 53 15.94 19.18 -12.81
C CYS A 53 16.24 19.65 -14.24
N VAL A 54 16.71 20.88 -14.42
CA VAL A 54 16.90 21.53 -15.75
C VAL A 54 17.83 20.73 -16.67
N GLU A 55 18.87 20.10 -16.13
CA GLU A 55 19.79 19.25 -16.91
C GLU A 55 19.22 17.86 -17.19
N GLU A 56 18.22 17.46 -16.45
CA GLU A 56 17.58 16.15 -16.50
C GLU A 56 16.35 16.09 -17.43
N SER A 57 16.04 17.17 -18.14
CA SER A 57 14.89 17.25 -19.07
C SER A 57 14.87 16.16 -20.16
N LYS A 58 16.00 15.46 -20.37
CA LYS A 58 16.10 14.33 -21.30
C LYS A 58 15.90 12.98 -20.65
N SER A 59 15.65 12.95 -19.35
CA SER A 59 15.57 11.74 -18.53
C SER A 59 14.13 11.31 -18.35
N LYS A 60 13.94 10.01 -18.20
CA LYS A 60 12.68 9.37 -17.78
C LYS A 60 12.85 8.71 -16.42
N VAL A 61 11.76 8.66 -15.68
CA VAL A 61 11.63 7.79 -14.51
C VAL A 61 10.81 6.57 -14.91
N GLY A 62 11.33 5.38 -14.67
CA GLY A 62 10.62 4.12 -14.86
C GLY A 62 9.96 3.68 -13.55
N TRP A 63 8.67 3.43 -13.56
CA TRP A 63 7.96 2.80 -12.46
C TRP A 63 7.73 1.32 -12.75
N TYR A 64 8.08 0.49 -11.77
CA TYR A 64 7.98 -0.97 -11.82
C TYR A 64 6.98 -1.42 -10.77
N LEU A 65 5.89 -2.03 -11.22
CA LEU A 65 4.85 -2.54 -10.31
C LEU A 65 5.37 -3.75 -9.54
N GLY A 66 5.27 -3.71 -8.24
CA GLY A 66 5.57 -4.81 -7.34
C GLY A 66 4.93 -4.58 -5.97
N ASP A 67 4.53 -5.65 -5.30
CA ASP A 67 4.22 -5.59 -3.88
C ASP A 67 5.50 -5.31 -3.05
N THR A 68 5.39 -5.23 -1.72
CA THR A 68 6.55 -4.95 -0.85
C THR A 68 7.68 -5.97 -1.07
N THR A 69 7.37 -7.25 -1.13
CA THR A 69 8.38 -8.31 -1.31
C THR A 69 9.01 -8.27 -2.68
N GLN A 70 8.21 -8.08 -3.72
CA GLN A 70 8.69 -7.97 -5.11
C GLN A 70 9.55 -6.72 -5.30
N SER A 71 9.13 -5.58 -4.75
CA SER A 71 9.88 -4.32 -4.83
C SER A 71 11.25 -4.44 -4.17
N LEU A 72 11.34 -5.09 -3.01
CA LEU A 72 12.62 -5.38 -2.34
C LEU A 72 13.47 -6.38 -3.14
N ALA A 73 12.86 -7.37 -3.78
CA ALA A 73 13.57 -8.30 -4.65
C ALA A 73 14.14 -7.59 -5.90
N TYR A 74 13.40 -6.69 -6.52
CA TYR A 74 13.89 -5.88 -7.64
C TYR A 74 15.05 -4.97 -7.23
N LEU A 75 14.99 -4.39 -6.02
CA LEU A 75 16.07 -3.57 -5.47
C LEU A 75 17.33 -4.39 -5.24
N THR A 76 17.21 -5.53 -4.55
CA THR A 76 18.35 -6.38 -4.18
C THR A 76 19.01 -7.06 -5.38
N SER A 77 18.29 -7.23 -6.47
CA SER A 77 18.80 -7.72 -7.75
C SER A 77 19.40 -6.64 -8.68
N GLY A 78 19.32 -5.35 -8.28
CA GLY A 78 19.77 -4.22 -9.08
C GLY A 78 18.86 -3.88 -10.28
N CYS A 79 17.67 -4.47 -10.35
CA CYS A 79 16.68 -4.15 -11.40
C CYS A 79 16.10 -2.76 -11.25
N VAL A 80 16.02 -2.24 -10.03
CA VAL A 80 15.60 -0.87 -9.72
C VAL A 80 16.59 -0.18 -8.80
N ASP A 81 16.55 1.15 -8.77
CA ASP A 81 17.45 1.98 -7.99
C ASP A 81 16.86 2.31 -6.61
N ILE A 82 15.52 2.43 -6.55
CA ILE A 82 14.77 2.78 -5.35
C ILE A 82 13.57 1.83 -5.23
N ALA A 83 13.32 1.35 -4.00
CA ALA A 83 12.09 0.68 -3.63
C ALA A 83 11.32 1.53 -2.61
N LEU A 84 10.05 1.78 -2.88
CA LEU A 84 9.12 2.47 -1.98
C LEU A 84 8.20 1.42 -1.38
N THR A 85 8.39 1.13 -0.09
CA THR A 85 7.79 -0.01 0.59
C THR A 85 7.19 0.37 1.95
N TYR A 86 6.46 -0.56 2.57
CA TYR A 86 5.63 -0.30 3.74
C TYR A 86 5.82 -1.35 4.85
N ASN A 87 6.95 -2.06 4.86
CA ASN A 87 7.23 -3.05 5.90
C ASN A 87 8.64 -2.88 6.46
N GLU A 88 8.73 -2.23 7.60
CA GLU A 88 10.00 -1.89 8.25
C GLU A 88 10.86 -3.12 8.53
N ALA A 89 10.28 -4.24 8.98
CA ALA A 89 11.04 -5.44 9.31
C ALA A 89 11.73 -6.03 8.07
N ALA A 90 11.03 -6.09 6.92
CA ALA A 90 11.58 -6.55 5.66
C ALA A 90 12.64 -5.57 5.13
N GLU A 91 12.40 -4.27 5.23
CA GLU A 91 13.31 -3.19 4.84
C GLU A 91 14.63 -3.28 5.61
N GLN A 92 14.55 -3.38 6.94
CA GLN A 92 15.72 -3.54 7.81
C GLN A 92 16.51 -4.83 7.51
N ALA A 93 15.84 -5.92 7.15
CA ALA A 93 16.51 -7.15 6.73
C ALA A 93 17.35 -6.94 5.46
N VAL A 94 16.81 -6.23 4.46
CA VAL A 94 17.53 -5.88 3.23
C VAL A 94 18.74 -4.98 3.52
N VAL A 95 18.58 -4.00 4.41
CA VAL A 95 19.70 -3.13 4.83
C VAL A 95 20.79 -3.90 5.54
N ARG A 96 20.42 -4.74 6.52
CA ARG A 96 21.41 -5.59 7.20
C ARG A 96 22.17 -6.51 6.27
N SER A 97 21.58 -6.88 5.12
CA SER A 97 22.26 -7.67 4.08
C SER A 97 23.27 -6.87 3.24
N GLY A 98 23.36 -5.55 3.45
CA GLY A 98 24.23 -4.66 2.68
C GLY A 98 23.79 -4.38 1.25
N LYS A 99 22.60 -4.83 0.84
CA LYS A 99 22.06 -4.64 -0.51
C LYS A 99 21.26 -3.36 -0.71
N ALA A 100 20.94 -2.68 0.36
CA ALA A 100 20.31 -1.37 0.33
C ALA A 100 20.79 -0.49 1.49
N VAL A 101 20.66 0.82 1.29
CA VAL A 101 20.88 1.83 2.34
C VAL A 101 19.50 2.37 2.71
N VAL A 102 19.08 2.20 3.97
CA VAL A 102 17.95 2.94 4.52
C VAL A 102 18.45 4.33 4.84
N ARG A 103 17.85 5.33 4.23
CA ARG A 103 17.83 6.65 4.82
C ARG A 103 16.52 6.72 5.60
N GLU A 104 16.58 7.09 6.88
CA GLU A 104 15.44 7.21 7.81
C GLU A 104 14.41 8.26 7.32
N LEU A 105 13.83 8.02 6.15
CA LEU A 105 12.88 8.93 5.53
C LEU A 105 11.59 8.18 5.28
N ILE A 106 10.66 8.32 6.21
CA ILE A 106 9.26 8.12 5.91
C ILE A 106 8.91 9.15 4.82
N PHE A 107 8.53 8.70 3.63
CA PHE A 107 8.24 9.59 2.52
C PHE A 107 6.82 10.15 2.58
N TRP A 108 5.88 9.33 2.98
CA TRP A 108 4.49 9.67 3.28
C TRP A 108 3.89 8.57 4.15
N CYS A 109 2.69 8.80 4.66
CA CYS A 109 1.90 7.77 5.31
C CYS A 109 0.62 7.52 4.54
N ASP A 110 0.35 6.26 4.24
CA ASP A 110 -0.97 5.78 3.89
C ASP A 110 -1.69 5.30 5.16
N HIS A 111 -2.96 4.98 5.06
CA HIS A 111 -3.78 4.56 6.18
C HIS A 111 -4.58 3.34 5.79
N PHE A 112 -4.70 2.37 6.69
CA PHE A 112 -5.58 1.25 6.46
C PHE A 112 -7.03 1.59 6.79
N TYR A 113 -7.92 1.08 5.95
CA TYR A 113 -9.36 1.14 6.10
C TYR A 113 -9.93 -0.27 6.19
N LEU A 114 -10.71 -0.55 7.22
CA LEU A 114 -11.56 -1.74 7.24
C LEU A 114 -12.88 -1.37 6.57
N VAL A 115 -13.10 -1.92 5.40
CA VAL A 115 -14.32 -1.72 4.61
C VAL A 115 -15.20 -2.95 4.66
N GLY A 116 -16.49 -2.78 4.39
CA GLY A 116 -17.43 -3.90 4.36
C GLY A 116 -18.76 -3.50 3.73
N PRO A 117 -19.71 -4.44 3.61
CA PRO A 117 -21.00 -4.16 3.01
C PRO A 117 -21.80 -3.13 3.78
N PRO A 118 -22.64 -2.32 3.11
CA PRO A 118 -23.53 -1.38 3.78
C PRO A 118 -24.48 -2.02 4.80
N SER A 119 -24.87 -3.30 4.59
CA SER A 119 -25.70 -4.08 5.50
C SER A 119 -25.04 -4.35 6.86
N ASN A 120 -23.69 -4.32 6.91
CA ASN A 120 -22.90 -4.48 8.12
C ASN A 120 -23.30 -5.69 8.99
N PRO A 121 -23.27 -6.92 8.50
CA PRO A 121 -23.76 -8.09 9.20
C PRO A 121 -23.02 -8.40 10.50
N ALA A 122 -21.73 -8.01 10.62
CA ALA A 122 -20.96 -8.15 11.86
C ALA A 122 -21.26 -7.07 12.91
N GLY A 123 -22.09 -6.06 12.60
CA GLY A 123 -22.50 -5.02 13.53
C GLY A 123 -21.35 -4.10 13.96
N LEU A 124 -20.44 -3.76 13.04
CA LEU A 124 -19.32 -2.86 13.33
C LEU A 124 -19.81 -1.43 13.58
N THR A 125 -19.19 -0.77 14.53
CA THR A 125 -19.47 0.64 14.87
C THR A 125 -18.22 1.50 14.64
N SER A 126 -18.37 2.81 14.50
CA SER A 126 -17.24 3.74 14.34
C SER A 126 -16.41 3.93 15.61
N THR A 127 -16.87 3.37 16.73
CA THR A 127 -16.17 3.39 18.03
C THR A 127 -15.49 2.08 18.37
N ASP A 128 -15.63 1.05 17.53
CA ASP A 128 -14.91 -0.21 17.73
C ASP A 128 -13.41 0.00 17.53
N LEU A 129 -12.61 -0.59 18.40
CA LEU A 129 -11.19 -0.76 18.18
C LEU A 129 -10.98 -1.73 17.01
N VAL A 130 -9.85 -1.64 16.32
CA VAL A 130 -9.63 -2.47 15.13
C VAL A 130 -9.64 -3.97 15.45
N HIS A 131 -9.06 -4.36 16.58
CA HIS A 131 -9.06 -5.78 17.01
C HIS A 131 -10.46 -6.27 17.36
N ASP A 132 -11.30 -5.44 18.01
CA ASP A 132 -12.70 -5.76 18.30
C ASP A 132 -13.51 -5.93 17.01
N ALA A 133 -13.27 -5.07 16.03
CA ALA A 133 -13.92 -5.17 14.72
C ALA A 133 -13.56 -6.49 14.01
N PHE A 134 -12.28 -6.88 14.03
CA PHE A 134 -11.83 -8.16 13.49
C PHE A 134 -12.47 -9.34 14.25
N ALA A 135 -12.51 -9.29 15.59
CA ALA A 135 -13.15 -10.31 16.41
C ALA A 135 -14.65 -10.45 16.10
N LYS A 136 -15.38 -9.34 15.93
CA LYS A 136 -16.80 -9.36 15.53
C LYS A 136 -17.02 -10.01 14.16
N ILE A 137 -16.13 -9.73 13.18
CA ILE A 137 -16.19 -10.37 11.86
C ILE A 137 -15.97 -11.89 11.98
N VAL A 138 -14.98 -12.30 12.77
CA VAL A 138 -14.70 -13.73 13.03
C VAL A 138 -15.90 -14.39 13.68
N ASP A 139 -16.41 -13.86 14.77
CA ASP A 139 -17.56 -14.41 15.51
C ASP A 139 -18.78 -14.58 14.63
N LYS A 140 -19.09 -13.57 13.83
CA LYS A 140 -20.25 -13.62 12.93
C LYS A 140 -20.01 -14.63 11.80
N GLY A 141 -18.81 -14.61 11.20
CA GLY A 141 -18.44 -15.53 10.13
C GLY A 141 -18.49 -17.01 10.58
N VAL A 142 -17.99 -17.30 11.79
CA VAL A 142 -18.09 -18.65 12.38
C VAL A 142 -19.55 -19.05 12.61
N ARG A 143 -20.37 -18.17 13.20
CA ARG A 143 -21.79 -18.45 13.42
C ARG A 143 -22.54 -18.69 12.11
N ASP A 144 -22.28 -17.90 11.08
CA ASP A 144 -22.91 -18.06 9.77
C ASP A 144 -22.49 -19.38 9.10
N ALA A 145 -21.20 -19.74 9.23
CA ALA A 145 -20.71 -21.01 8.69
C ALA A 145 -21.27 -22.27 9.39
N LEU A 146 -21.66 -22.15 10.66
CA LEU A 146 -22.26 -23.23 11.45
C LEU A 146 -23.80 -23.31 11.33
N ALA A 147 -24.44 -22.26 10.81
CA ALA A 147 -25.88 -22.21 10.63
C ALA A 147 -26.31 -23.23 9.54
N VAL A 148 -27.07 -24.24 9.94
CA VAL A 148 -27.55 -25.36 9.08
C VAL A 148 -28.60 -24.90 8.08
N GLU A 149 -29.29 -23.78 8.36
CA GLU A 149 -30.28 -23.18 7.47
C GLU A 149 -29.89 -21.70 7.20
N THR A 150 -29.17 -21.49 6.15
CA THR A 150 -29.15 -20.16 5.54
C THR A 150 -30.49 -19.94 4.88
N THR A 151 -31.37 -19.18 5.51
CA THR A 151 -32.51 -18.61 4.79
C THR A 151 -31.92 -17.84 3.60
N THR A 152 -32.46 -18.06 2.41
CA THR A 152 -31.98 -17.58 1.12
C THR A 152 -31.83 -16.05 1.03
N GLU A 153 -32.08 -15.29 2.10
CA GLU A 153 -32.14 -13.83 2.13
C GLU A 153 -30.92 -13.15 2.74
N THR A 154 -30.03 -13.85 3.48
CA THR A 154 -28.86 -13.22 4.10
C THR A 154 -27.57 -13.88 3.64
N GLN A 155 -26.73 -13.10 2.96
CA GLN A 155 -25.38 -13.58 2.62
C GLN A 155 -24.55 -13.81 3.90
N PRO A 156 -23.80 -14.92 3.99
CA PRO A 156 -22.94 -15.19 5.13
C PRO A 156 -21.84 -14.13 5.24
N THR A 157 -21.51 -13.79 6.48
CA THR A 157 -20.39 -12.86 6.75
C THR A 157 -19.08 -13.47 6.32
N ARG A 158 -18.34 -12.77 5.49
CA ARG A 158 -17.03 -13.19 5.01
C ARG A 158 -16.03 -12.04 5.07
N PHE A 159 -14.76 -12.42 5.18
CA PHE A 159 -13.62 -11.52 5.05
C PHE A 159 -12.82 -11.92 3.82
N LEU A 160 -12.62 -10.98 2.89
CA LEU A 160 -11.81 -11.18 1.70
C LEU A 160 -10.38 -10.72 1.97
N SER A 161 -9.45 -11.64 1.85
CA SER A 161 -8.02 -11.40 1.93
C SER A 161 -7.41 -11.38 0.54
N ARG A 162 -6.49 -10.45 0.30
CA ARG A 162 -5.65 -10.49 -0.89
C ARG A 162 -4.66 -11.65 -0.87
N PHE A 163 -4.33 -12.16 0.30
CA PHE A 163 -3.43 -13.29 0.52
C PHE A 163 -2.19 -13.25 -0.39
N ASP A 164 -1.58 -12.07 -0.47
CA ASP A 164 -0.39 -11.78 -1.27
C ASP A 164 0.78 -11.34 -0.38
N LYS A 165 1.83 -10.78 -0.95
CA LYS A 165 3.03 -10.34 -0.22
C LYS A 165 3.05 -8.82 0.02
N SER A 166 1.88 -8.19 0.02
CA SER A 166 1.75 -6.75 0.26
C SER A 166 1.77 -6.39 1.74
N SER A 167 2.00 -5.12 2.02
CA SER A 167 1.87 -4.57 3.38
C SER A 167 0.46 -4.75 3.95
N THR A 168 -0.56 -4.67 3.10
CA THR A 168 -1.96 -4.88 3.50
C THR A 168 -2.17 -6.30 4.04
N ASN A 169 -1.68 -7.33 3.33
CA ASN A 169 -1.81 -8.71 3.80
C ASN A 169 -0.95 -8.99 5.04
N ILE A 170 0.24 -8.38 5.15
CA ILE A 170 1.05 -8.49 6.36
C ILE A 170 0.32 -7.87 7.56
N LYS A 171 -0.27 -6.68 7.39
CA LYS A 171 -1.05 -6.01 8.44
C LYS A 171 -2.28 -6.83 8.84
N GLU A 172 -3.06 -7.27 7.87
CA GLU A 172 -4.23 -8.12 8.06
C GLU A 172 -3.88 -9.40 8.85
N SER A 173 -2.80 -10.07 8.44
CA SER A 173 -2.31 -11.28 9.11
C SER A 173 -1.94 -10.99 10.56
N GLY A 174 -1.25 -9.87 10.83
CA GLY A 174 -0.94 -9.43 12.19
C GLY A 174 -2.19 -9.24 13.03
N LEU A 175 -3.19 -8.50 12.51
CA LEU A 175 -4.44 -8.25 13.22
C LEU A 175 -5.21 -9.54 13.56
N PHE A 176 -5.22 -10.54 12.66
CA PHE A 176 -5.79 -11.83 12.98
C PHE A 176 -4.98 -12.59 14.04
N ILE A 177 -3.65 -12.58 13.94
CA ILE A 177 -2.76 -13.24 14.93
C ILE A 177 -2.95 -12.60 16.30
N ASP A 178 -3.03 -11.28 16.39
CA ASP A 178 -3.19 -10.53 17.63
C ASP A 178 -4.48 -10.91 18.40
N ILE A 179 -5.53 -11.31 17.68
CA ILE A 179 -6.78 -11.84 18.26
C ILE A 179 -6.80 -13.38 18.31
N GLY A 180 -5.65 -14.05 18.15
CA GLY A 180 -5.51 -15.49 18.26
C GLY A 180 -6.10 -16.28 17.08
N GLN A 181 -6.20 -15.67 15.90
CA GLN A 181 -6.78 -16.29 14.70
C GLN A 181 -5.73 -16.51 13.61
N VAL A 182 -5.85 -17.63 12.91
CA VAL A 182 -5.06 -18.00 11.73
C VAL A 182 -5.98 -18.56 10.63
N PRO A 183 -6.89 -17.73 10.08
CA PRO A 183 -7.98 -18.21 9.23
C PRO A 183 -7.52 -18.85 7.92
N TRP A 184 -6.29 -18.59 7.50
CA TRP A 184 -5.64 -19.18 6.33
C TRP A 184 -5.04 -20.56 6.56
N ALA A 185 -4.97 -21.04 7.84
CA ALA A 185 -4.44 -22.36 8.15
C ALA A 185 -5.31 -23.45 7.52
N HIS A 186 -4.68 -24.57 7.13
CA HIS A 186 -5.40 -25.64 6.45
C HIS A 186 -6.22 -26.53 7.41
N PRO A 187 -7.51 -26.81 7.12
CA PRO A 187 -8.31 -26.19 6.05
C PRO A 187 -8.66 -24.73 6.38
N PRO A 188 -8.66 -23.84 5.38
CA PRO A 188 -9.02 -22.44 5.61
C PRO A 188 -10.43 -22.29 6.19
N SER A 189 -10.60 -21.27 7.03
CA SER A 189 -11.91 -20.96 7.60
C SER A 189 -12.93 -20.66 6.50
N PRO A 190 -14.18 -21.18 6.57
CA PRO A 190 -15.19 -21.01 5.50
C PRO A 190 -15.57 -19.55 5.24
N TRP A 191 -15.38 -18.68 6.23
CA TRP A 191 -15.64 -17.25 6.15
C TRP A 191 -14.43 -16.44 5.63
N TYR A 192 -13.25 -17.06 5.45
CA TYR A 192 -12.04 -16.41 4.95
C TYR A 192 -11.88 -16.67 3.46
N HIS A 193 -12.12 -15.64 2.63
CA HIS A 193 -12.08 -15.73 1.18
C HIS A 193 -10.72 -15.25 0.65
N ILE A 194 -10.00 -16.13 -0.03
CA ILE A 194 -8.68 -15.84 -0.61
C ILE A 194 -8.84 -15.37 -2.05
N TYR A 195 -8.44 -14.12 -2.32
CA TYR A 195 -8.55 -13.49 -3.63
C TYR A 195 -7.27 -12.69 -3.98
N PRO A 196 -6.18 -13.35 -4.45
CA PRO A 196 -4.88 -12.71 -4.66
C PRO A 196 -4.89 -11.85 -5.94
N ARG A 197 -5.16 -10.59 -5.80
CA ARG A 197 -5.14 -9.58 -6.86
C ARG A 197 -4.51 -8.28 -6.35
N PHE A 198 -4.11 -7.42 -7.29
CA PHE A 198 -3.66 -6.06 -6.93
C PHE A 198 -4.79 -5.22 -6.31
N PRO A 199 -4.46 -4.15 -5.54
CA PRO A 199 -5.40 -3.46 -4.68
C PRO A 199 -6.73 -3.08 -5.33
N ARG A 200 -6.73 -2.47 -6.50
CA ARG A 200 -7.97 -2.01 -7.17
C ARG A 200 -8.88 -3.16 -7.60
N GLU A 201 -8.29 -4.22 -8.15
CA GLU A 201 -9.06 -5.40 -8.54
C GLU A 201 -9.63 -6.12 -7.32
N SER A 202 -8.81 -6.22 -6.26
CA SER A 202 -9.26 -6.84 -5.01
C SER A 202 -10.41 -6.09 -4.36
N LEU A 203 -10.40 -4.75 -4.37
CA LEU A 203 -11.47 -3.96 -3.76
C LEU A 203 -12.80 -4.06 -4.52
N SER A 204 -12.77 -4.38 -5.81
CA SER A 204 -13.99 -4.58 -6.60
C SER A 204 -14.76 -5.84 -6.19
N ALA A 205 -14.07 -6.89 -5.75
CA ALA A 205 -14.70 -8.16 -5.39
C ALA A 205 -15.61 -8.04 -4.14
N PRO A 206 -15.17 -7.52 -2.98
CA PRO A 206 -16.03 -7.38 -1.81
C PRO A 206 -17.18 -6.39 -2.03
N SER A 207 -17.01 -5.40 -2.94
CA SER A 207 -18.09 -4.49 -3.33
C SER A 207 -19.28 -5.21 -3.97
N VAL A 208 -19.01 -6.28 -4.71
CA VAL A 208 -20.04 -7.11 -5.36
C VAL A 208 -20.51 -8.25 -4.44
N LEU A 209 -19.57 -8.85 -3.72
CA LEU A 209 -19.83 -10.05 -2.91
C LEU A 209 -20.37 -9.73 -1.51
N GLY A 210 -20.38 -8.46 -1.08
CA GLY A 210 -20.83 -8.06 0.24
C GLY A 210 -19.92 -8.57 1.37
N GLU A 211 -18.59 -8.53 1.16
CA GLU A 211 -17.62 -9.05 2.11
C GLU A 211 -16.85 -7.90 2.81
N TYR A 212 -16.26 -8.19 3.98
CA TYR A 212 -15.32 -7.29 4.65
C TYR A 212 -13.93 -7.42 4.04
N MET A 213 -13.14 -6.35 4.08
CA MET A 213 -11.76 -6.36 3.59
C MET A 213 -10.94 -5.26 4.26
N LEU A 214 -9.66 -5.53 4.52
CA LEU A 214 -8.69 -4.48 4.82
C LEU A 214 -8.14 -3.93 3.51
N THR A 215 -8.20 -2.61 3.35
CA THR A 215 -7.64 -1.91 2.20
C THR A 215 -6.85 -0.68 2.66
N ASP A 216 -6.17 -0.01 1.77
CA ASP A 216 -5.51 1.25 2.05
C ASP A 216 -6.32 2.44 1.50
N ARG A 217 -6.12 3.61 2.12
CA ARG A 217 -6.78 4.86 1.75
C ARG A 217 -6.47 5.26 0.31
N GLY A 218 -5.23 5.05 -0.12
CA GLY A 218 -4.82 5.34 -1.49
C GLY A 218 -5.63 4.55 -2.50
N THR A 219 -5.79 3.26 -2.26
CA THR A 219 -6.64 2.37 -3.07
C THR A 219 -8.10 2.78 -3.01
N TRP A 220 -8.64 3.03 -1.80
CA TRP A 220 -10.04 3.42 -1.60
C TRP A 220 -10.38 4.70 -2.36
N LEU A 221 -9.65 5.80 -2.14
CA LEU A 221 -9.95 7.10 -2.74
C LEU A 221 -9.68 7.16 -4.24
N SER A 222 -8.77 6.34 -4.76
CA SER A 222 -8.48 6.25 -6.19
C SER A 222 -9.35 5.25 -6.95
N SER A 223 -10.24 4.52 -6.25
CA SER A 223 -11.16 3.57 -6.86
C SER A 223 -12.42 4.25 -7.40
N GLU A 224 -13.05 3.60 -8.37
CA GLU A 224 -14.28 4.10 -8.99
C GLU A 224 -15.41 4.27 -7.97
N ARG A 225 -16.23 5.30 -8.16
CA ARG A 225 -17.39 5.57 -7.29
C ARG A 225 -18.36 4.37 -7.21
N GLY A 226 -18.49 3.60 -8.29
CA GLY A 226 -19.33 2.40 -8.33
C GLY A 226 -18.88 1.35 -7.32
N VAL A 227 -17.57 1.10 -7.23
CA VAL A 227 -16.97 0.19 -6.26
C VAL A 227 -17.19 0.69 -4.83
N ARG A 228 -16.91 1.97 -4.58
CA ARG A 228 -17.10 2.58 -3.25
C ARG A 228 -18.56 2.58 -2.77
N LYS A 229 -19.53 2.66 -3.68
CA LYS A 229 -20.97 2.59 -3.32
C LYS A 229 -21.41 1.23 -2.80
N GLY A 230 -20.76 0.15 -3.23
CA GLY A 230 -21.05 -1.21 -2.74
C GLY A 230 -20.42 -1.52 -1.38
N LEU A 231 -19.64 -0.59 -0.84
CA LEU A 231 -18.92 -0.73 0.42
C LEU A 231 -19.11 0.51 1.30
N ARG A 232 -18.83 0.36 2.59
CA ARG A 232 -18.66 1.46 3.54
C ARG A 232 -17.34 1.32 4.29
N VAL A 233 -16.74 2.43 4.68
CA VAL A 233 -15.64 2.43 5.63
C VAL A 233 -16.21 2.25 7.03
N ASN A 234 -15.82 1.17 7.71
CA ASN A 234 -16.27 0.86 9.07
C ASN A 234 -15.29 1.40 10.11
N ILE A 235 -13.98 1.13 9.90
CA ILE A 235 -12.90 1.59 10.79
C ILE A 235 -11.84 2.30 9.96
N THR A 236 -11.35 3.42 10.46
CA THR A 236 -10.27 4.20 9.86
C THR A 236 -9.55 5.00 10.93
N THR A 237 -8.32 5.41 10.65
CA THR A 237 -7.59 6.36 11.49
C THR A 237 -8.24 7.75 11.38
N LYS A 238 -8.64 8.34 12.48
CA LYS A 238 -9.10 9.73 12.54
C LYS A 238 -7.88 10.66 12.55
N LEU A 239 -7.68 11.42 11.47
CA LEU A 239 -6.49 12.26 11.27
C LEU A 239 -6.51 13.59 12.08
N ASN A 240 -7.63 13.95 12.71
CA ASN A 240 -7.86 15.30 13.24
C ASN A 240 -8.18 15.37 14.74
N GLU A 241 -8.01 14.32 15.50
CA GLU A 241 -8.23 14.39 16.95
C GLU A 241 -6.89 14.63 17.65
N GLU A 242 -6.73 15.84 18.19
CA GLU A 242 -5.57 16.27 18.98
C GLU A 242 -5.40 15.45 20.28
N ASP A 243 -6.38 14.61 20.62
CA ASP A 243 -6.45 13.85 21.86
C ASP A 243 -6.25 12.33 21.68
N GLY A 244 -5.83 11.86 20.52
CA GLY A 244 -5.70 10.43 20.21
C GLY A 244 -4.35 9.84 20.60
N GLU A 245 -4.05 9.64 21.87
CA GLU A 245 -3.10 8.62 22.37
C GLU A 245 -3.65 7.19 22.15
N GLU A 246 -4.52 6.97 21.19
CA GLU A 246 -5.05 5.65 20.94
C GLU A 246 -4.02 4.83 20.18
N GLU A 247 -3.53 3.79 20.80
CA GLU A 247 -2.69 2.74 20.22
C GLU A 247 -3.28 2.21 18.91
N ASP A 248 -4.60 2.21 18.79
CA ASP A 248 -5.37 1.87 17.60
C ASP A 248 -5.14 2.80 16.40
N ALA A 249 -4.98 4.11 16.64
CA ALA A 249 -4.68 5.03 15.55
C ALA A 249 -3.35 4.69 14.88
N LYS A 250 -2.35 4.30 15.66
CA LYS A 250 -1.03 3.86 15.16
C LYS A 250 -1.10 2.52 14.44
N THR A 251 -2.00 1.64 14.87
CA THR A 251 -2.17 0.30 14.28
C THR A 251 -2.61 0.37 12.81
N LEU A 252 -3.41 1.37 12.45
CA LEU A 252 -3.88 1.55 11.07
C LEU A 252 -3.01 2.48 10.22
N LEU A 253 -1.88 2.95 10.73
CA LEU A 253 -0.90 3.68 9.92
C LEU A 253 -0.11 2.72 9.01
N ASN A 254 0.18 3.21 7.80
CA ASN A 254 0.95 2.50 6.79
C ASN A 254 2.05 3.41 6.24
N PRO A 255 3.12 3.65 7.01
CA PRO A 255 4.20 4.52 6.62
C PRO A 255 4.99 3.95 5.45
N CYS A 256 5.21 4.76 4.42
CA CYS A 256 6.05 4.43 3.28
C CYS A 256 7.49 4.88 3.52
N ASN A 257 8.41 3.94 3.41
CA ASN A 257 9.84 4.21 3.42
C ASN A 257 10.44 4.05 2.03
N ALA A 258 11.54 4.73 1.79
CA ALA A 258 12.32 4.56 0.57
C ALA A 258 13.67 3.91 0.89
N LEU A 259 13.98 2.88 0.14
CA LEU A 259 15.27 2.22 0.18
C LEU A 259 16.03 2.54 -1.10
N LEU A 260 17.26 3.02 -0.94
CA LEU A 260 18.21 3.18 -2.03
C LEU A 260 19.03 1.90 -2.18
N GLY A 261 19.09 1.35 -3.38
CA GLY A 261 19.96 0.21 -3.69
C GLY A 261 21.44 0.54 -3.49
N SER A 262 22.25 -0.47 -3.18
CA SER A 262 23.69 -0.29 -2.98
C SER A 262 24.46 0.09 -4.25
N SER A 263 23.87 -0.11 -5.45
CA SER A 263 24.51 0.17 -6.74
C SER A 263 23.48 0.70 -7.75
N PRO A 264 22.93 1.90 -7.53
CA PRO A 264 21.99 2.49 -8.47
C PRO A 264 22.67 2.85 -9.80
N LEU A 265 21.90 2.81 -10.89
CA LEU A 265 22.44 3.10 -12.23
C LEU A 265 22.98 4.53 -12.34
N TYR A 266 22.28 5.50 -11.76
CA TYR A 266 22.69 6.90 -11.66
C TYR A 266 22.57 7.34 -10.20
N GLN A 267 23.65 7.15 -9.44
CA GLN A 267 23.66 7.36 -7.99
C GLN A 267 23.26 8.77 -7.57
N ASP A 268 23.81 9.78 -8.25
CA ASP A 268 23.55 11.17 -7.89
C ASP A 268 22.07 11.52 -8.04
N LEU A 269 21.44 11.08 -9.13
CA LEU A 269 20.00 11.30 -9.35
C LEU A 269 19.13 10.53 -8.35
N ALA A 270 19.50 9.30 -8.01
CA ALA A 270 18.77 8.51 -7.02
C ALA A 270 18.86 9.15 -5.62
N VAL A 271 20.05 9.62 -5.23
CA VAL A 271 20.26 10.35 -3.96
C VAL A 271 19.53 11.68 -3.96
N GLU A 272 19.53 12.40 -5.09
CA GLU A 272 18.81 13.66 -5.23
C GLU A 272 17.31 13.47 -5.11
N PHE A 273 16.74 12.44 -5.76
CA PHE A 273 15.33 12.08 -5.59
C PHE A 273 14.98 11.86 -4.11
N MET A 274 15.78 11.05 -3.40
CA MET A 274 15.56 10.76 -1.98
C MET A 274 15.54 12.04 -1.13
N ARG A 275 16.48 12.97 -1.40
CA ARG A 275 16.57 14.26 -0.70
C ARG A 275 15.41 15.18 -1.07
N TRP A 276 15.05 15.22 -2.35
CA TRP A 276 14.01 16.10 -2.88
C TRP A 276 12.63 15.68 -2.36
N VAL A 277 12.32 14.38 -2.32
CA VAL A 277 11.02 13.90 -1.80
C VAL A 277 10.82 14.30 -0.34
N ALA A 278 11.89 14.39 0.45
CA ALA A 278 11.83 14.79 1.86
C ALA A 278 11.66 16.31 2.07
N LYS A 279 11.89 17.14 1.05
CA LYS A 279 11.80 18.61 1.19
C LYS A 279 10.34 19.08 1.25
N PRO A 280 10.01 20.03 2.16
CA PRO A 280 8.67 20.60 2.28
C PRO A 280 8.15 21.26 1.00
N ASP A 281 9.04 21.93 0.25
CA ASP A 281 8.79 22.60 -1.02
C ASP A 281 9.05 21.72 -2.26
N GLY A 282 9.50 20.48 -2.03
CA GLY A 282 9.75 19.46 -3.03
C GLY A 282 8.65 18.39 -3.03
N GLY A 283 9.04 17.13 -2.85
CA GLY A 283 8.12 16.00 -2.89
C GLY A 283 7.03 16.04 -1.84
N GLN A 284 7.27 16.62 -0.64
CA GLN A 284 6.23 16.74 0.39
C GLN A 284 5.09 17.66 -0.04
N LYS A 285 5.37 18.67 -0.84
CA LYS A 285 4.34 19.50 -1.47
C LYS A 285 3.50 18.69 -2.43
N VAL A 286 4.14 17.86 -3.26
CA VAL A 286 3.43 16.97 -4.20
C VAL A 286 2.53 15.99 -3.44
N VAL A 287 3.02 15.37 -2.38
CA VAL A 287 2.22 14.46 -1.53
C VAL A 287 1.00 15.18 -0.94
N LYS A 288 1.18 16.39 -0.41
CA LYS A 288 0.11 17.20 0.17
C LYS A 288 -0.95 17.61 -0.85
N GLU A 289 -0.53 17.94 -2.07
CA GLU A 289 -1.41 18.39 -3.16
C GLU A 289 -2.02 17.20 -3.94
N PHE A 290 -1.59 15.96 -3.66
CA PHE A 290 -2.12 14.76 -4.29
C PHE A 290 -3.45 14.37 -3.64
N VAL A 291 -4.53 14.87 -4.22
CA VAL A 291 -5.90 14.69 -3.71
C VAL A 291 -6.74 13.82 -4.65
N SER A 292 -7.81 13.24 -4.10
CA SER A 292 -8.83 12.52 -4.87
C SER A 292 -9.64 13.48 -5.74
N GLY A 293 -10.45 12.92 -6.64
CA GLY A 293 -11.39 13.71 -7.44
C GLY A 293 -12.42 14.49 -6.60
N ASP A 294 -12.60 14.11 -5.34
CA ASP A 294 -13.49 14.77 -4.39
C ASP A 294 -12.73 15.78 -3.49
N GLY A 295 -11.43 16.01 -3.72
CA GLY A 295 -10.58 16.95 -2.98
C GLY A 295 -10.01 16.42 -1.66
N GLU A 296 -10.19 15.14 -1.36
CA GLU A 296 -9.64 14.53 -0.15
C GLU A 296 -8.16 14.19 -0.33
N MET A 297 -7.34 14.48 0.69
CA MET A 297 -5.93 14.11 0.74
C MET A 297 -5.79 12.59 0.72
N ILE A 298 -5.06 12.05 -0.27
CA ILE A 298 -4.89 10.60 -0.40
C ILE A 298 -3.81 10.07 0.54
N TYR A 299 -2.69 10.78 0.64
CA TYR A 299 -1.54 10.41 1.49
C TYR A 299 -1.20 11.55 2.45
N SER A 300 -0.78 11.20 3.66
CA SER A 300 -0.34 12.19 4.65
C SER A 300 1.15 12.48 4.49
N PRO A 301 1.57 13.75 4.36
CA PRO A 301 2.99 14.10 4.30
C PRO A 301 3.68 13.91 5.67
N VAL A 302 5.01 13.80 5.66
CA VAL A 302 5.84 13.47 6.84
C VAL A 302 5.63 14.42 8.02
N ASN A 303 5.38 15.70 7.76
CA ASN A 303 5.20 16.69 8.83
C ASN A 303 3.97 16.42 9.70
N TYR A 304 2.94 15.76 9.18
CA TYR A 304 1.80 15.28 9.97
C TYR A 304 2.18 14.19 10.97
N MET A 305 3.16 13.35 10.62
CA MET A 305 3.62 12.25 11.48
C MET A 305 4.54 12.69 12.62
N ARG A 306 5.31 13.77 12.41
CA ARG A 306 6.22 14.30 13.47
C ARG A 306 5.46 14.95 14.63
N CYS A 307 4.22 15.37 14.43
CA CYS A 307 3.36 15.81 15.54
C CYS A 307 2.90 14.62 16.40
N CYS A 308 2.70 13.43 15.81
CA CYS A 308 2.27 12.23 16.53
C CYS A 308 3.43 11.44 17.20
N SER A 309 4.69 11.73 16.87
CA SER A 309 5.86 11.02 17.39
C SER A 309 6.66 11.81 18.44
N LYS A 310 6.16 12.95 18.90
CA LYS A 310 6.78 13.79 19.94
C LYS A 310 6.09 13.69 21.30
N MET A 311 5.50 12.54 21.59
CA MET A 311 5.11 12.20 22.96
C MET A 311 5.69 10.87 23.36
#